data_61eb3cb7a2a140d019d46f7b2ad74a88
#
_entry.id   61eb3cb7a2a140d019d46f7b2ad74a88
#
_cell.length_a   1.000
_cell.length_b   1.000
_cell.length_c   1.000
_cell.angle_alpha   90.00
_cell.angle_beta   90.00
_cell.angle_gamma   90.00
#
_symmetry.space_group_name_H-M   'P 1'
#
loop_
_entity.id
_entity.type
_entity.pdbx_description
1 polymer ?
#
loop_
_entity_poly.entity_id
_entity_poly.type
_entity_poly.pdbx_seq_one_letter_code
_entity_poly.pdbx_strand_id
1 'polypeptide(L)'
;MSIDRRRLMGFAGVATLLGTLAVFASAPSASAAECGYLFDDFSYTSSSDSSLTAHGWTPRSYSGGPGVPGATWSPNSITFPSVSGQKVMQLTASTDGTGAGTNQAELYSTQKRYLEGTYASRVRFTDTPTSGNDGDHINQTFFTISPLNGDLDPTYSELDISEYLPNGGWGETGPINYQTTWYTYRNDPWYADNVHSEQRSSLNGWHDLVATVANGHVIYYIDGVQVGDHSGKFYPRQTMTINWNLWFIDTTAHTGGLSTYTQQVDWVLFAKNQVLTPAQVTSKTTAYRSAGSTFADTVATTGTCSNPTNPPTTPPTTPPTTPPTTPPPAGTCATAPEWAFTTAYTGGQTVKHEKSKYGDPSGPSSGDGKHLWRARYWTQGSEPGWTQQWEDLGRC
;
A
#
# COMPACT_ATOMS: atom_id res chain seq x y z
N MET A 1 79.72 42.75 -51.43
CA MET A 1 79.36 42.98 -52.82
C MET A 1 77.88 42.74 -52.97
N SER A 2 77.18 43.85 -52.99
CA SER A 2 76.12 44.29 -53.90
C SER A 2 74.75 43.62 -53.76
N ILE A 3 73.78 44.43 -53.13
CA ILE A 3 72.70 45.11 -53.85
C ILE A 3 71.62 44.11 -54.40
N ASP A 4 70.37 44.25 -54.20
CA ASP A 4 69.40 45.35 -54.10
C ASP A 4 67.95 44.83 -53.88
N ARG A 5 67.19 45.64 -53.25
CA ARG A 5 65.78 46.09 -53.46
C ARG A 5 64.56 45.14 -53.56
N ARG A 6 63.71 45.37 -52.66
CA ARG A 6 62.25 45.78 -52.77
C ARG A 6 61.27 44.82 -53.47
N ARG A 7 60.20 44.46 -52.74
CA ARG A 7 58.81 44.96 -52.95
C ARG A 7 57.91 44.57 -51.85
N LEU A 8 57.13 45.53 -51.33
CA LEU A 8 55.95 45.41 -50.56
C LEU A 8 54.86 44.67 -51.31
N MET A 9 54.13 43.75 -50.69
CA MET A 9 52.71 43.56 -50.92
C MET A 9 52.11 43.04 -49.61
N GLY A 10 51.11 43.81 -49.09
CA GLY A 10 50.36 43.45 -47.92
C GLY A 10 49.37 42.30 -48.17
N PHE A 11 49.23 41.47 -47.18
CA PHE A 11 48.09 40.56 -47.11
C PHE A 11 47.41 40.76 -45.75
N ALA A 12 46.12 41.01 -45.81
CA ALA A 12 45.19 41.18 -44.68
C ALA A 12 45.19 39.90 -43.84
N GLY A 13 45.47 40.03 -42.54
CA GLY A 13 45.33 38.94 -41.61
C GLY A 13 43.86 38.73 -41.25
N VAL A 14 43.35 37.58 -41.55
CA VAL A 14 42.09 37.09 -41.03
C VAL A 14 42.36 36.47 -39.67
N ALA A 15 41.96 37.18 -38.61
CA ALA A 15 41.99 36.64 -37.26
C ALA A 15 40.85 35.65 -37.08
N THR A 16 41.16 34.35 -37.06
CA THR A 16 40.22 33.29 -36.69
C THR A 16 40.10 33.27 -35.16
N LEU A 17 39.00 33.78 -34.64
CA LEU A 17 38.60 33.55 -33.23
C LEU A 17 38.21 32.10 -33.07
N LEU A 18 39.06 31.28 -32.46
CA LEU A 18 38.69 29.98 -31.90
C LEU A 18 37.93 30.21 -30.61
N GLY A 19 36.61 30.22 -30.71
CA GLY A 19 35.71 30.18 -29.52
C GLY A 19 35.78 28.78 -28.87
N THR A 20 36.44 28.67 -27.74
CA THR A 20 36.32 27.47 -26.88
C THR A 20 34.94 27.43 -26.28
N LEU A 21 34.06 26.55 -26.80
CA LEU A 21 32.84 26.18 -26.10
C LEU A 21 33.23 25.46 -24.79
N ALA A 22 33.11 26.14 -23.67
CA ALA A 22 33.14 25.50 -22.37
C ALA A 22 31.84 24.72 -22.20
N VAL A 23 31.88 23.40 -22.36
CA VAL A 23 30.79 22.50 -21.96
C VAL A 23 30.79 22.47 -20.43
N PHE A 24 29.91 23.24 -19.84
CA PHE A 24 29.61 23.08 -18.41
C PHE A 24 28.87 21.75 -18.26
N ALA A 25 29.61 20.70 -17.89
CA ALA A 25 29.00 19.51 -17.34
C ALA A 25 28.30 19.92 -16.04
N SER A 26 26.97 20.02 -16.07
CA SER A 26 26.17 20.14 -14.86
C SER A 26 26.45 18.89 -14.02
N ALA A 27 27.11 19.07 -12.88
CA ALA A 27 27.21 18.02 -11.88
C ALA A 27 25.77 17.55 -11.55
N PRO A 28 25.53 16.24 -11.46
CA PRO A 28 24.22 15.77 -11.01
C PRO A 28 23.94 16.40 -9.65
N SER A 29 22.86 17.13 -9.54
CA SER A 29 22.36 17.65 -8.27
C SER A 29 22.23 16.46 -7.33
N ALA A 30 22.99 16.42 -6.25
CA ALA A 30 22.75 15.43 -5.21
C ALA A 30 21.30 15.58 -4.79
N SER A 31 20.48 14.58 -5.11
CA SER A 31 19.10 14.52 -4.65
C SER A 31 19.16 14.62 -3.12
N ALA A 32 18.52 15.63 -2.54
CA ALA A 32 18.40 15.70 -1.10
C ALA A 32 17.85 14.37 -0.60
N ALA A 33 18.45 13.77 0.40
CA ALA A 33 18.02 12.50 0.95
C ALA A 33 16.53 12.59 1.29
N GLU A 34 15.71 11.71 0.67
CA GLU A 34 14.28 11.70 0.92
C GLU A 34 14.02 11.31 2.37
N CYS A 35 13.40 12.19 3.11
CA CYS A 35 13.01 11.96 4.49
C CYS A 35 11.65 11.29 4.57
N GLY A 36 11.49 10.38 5.56
CA GLY A 36 10.19 9.82 5.92
C GLY A 36 9.76 8.59 5.16
N TYR A 37 10.69 7.83 4.59
CA TYR A 37 10.41 6.54 3.97
C TYR A 37 11.10 5.38 4.70
N LEU A 38 10.35 4.28 4.86
CA LEU A 38 10.90 2.95 5.08
C LEU A 38 10.63 2.14 3.82
N PHE A 39 11.63 1.45 3.31
CA PHE A 39 11.53 0.42 2.30
C PHE A 39 12.39 -0.77 2.71
N ASP A 40 11.86 -1.99 2.55
CA ASP A 40 12.59 -3.24 2.76
C ASP A 40 12.06 -4.28 1.77
N ASP A 41 12.94 -4.96 1.04
CA ASP A 41 12.58 -6.04 0.13
C ASP A 41 12.90 -7.42 0.71
N PHE A 42 13.18 -7.48 2.01
CA PHE A 42 13.49 -8.69 2.76
C PHE A 42 14.64 -9.53 2.21
N SER A 43 15.67 -8.88 1.68
CA SER A 43 16.89 -9.53 1.18
C SER A 43 17.81 -9.98 2.32
N TYR A 44 17.30 -10.89 3.18
CA TYR A 44 18.03 -11.48 4.29
C TYR A 44 18.37 -12.94 4.04
N THR A 45 19.21 -13.52 4.92
CA THR A 45 19.65 -14.92 4.83
C THR A 45 18.88 -15.85 5.76
N SER A 46 18.45 -15.34 6.92
CA SER A 46 17.71 -16.11 7.94
C SER A 46 17.04 -15.16 8.94
N SER A 47 16.18 -15.69 9.81
CA SER A 47 15.61 -14.95 10.95
C SER A 47 16.64 -14.51 12.00
N SER A 48 17.84 -15.06 11.99
CA SER A 48 18.99 -14.68 12.83
C SER A 48 20.00 -13.80 12.10
N ASP A 49 19.71 -13.34 10.91
CA ASP A 49 20.56 -12.38 10.17
C ASP A 49 20.68 -11.08 10.98
N SER A 50 21.91 -10.68 11.27
CA SER A 50 22.16 -9.46 12.06
C SER A 50 21.64 -8.18 11.38
N SER A 51 21.56 -8.19 10.03
CA SER A 51 20.99 -7.08 9.27
C SER A 51 19.49 -6.95 9.50
N LEU A 52 18.76 -8.07 9.68
CA LEU A 52 17.33 -8.04 9.99
C LEU A 52 17.05 -7.25 11.27
N THR A 53 17.79 -7.53 12.33
CA THR A 53 17.68 -6.81 13.61
C THR A 53 18.18 -5.37 13.48
N ALA A 54 19.29 -5.14 12.77
CA ALA A 54 19.85 -3.79 12.56
C ALA A 54 18.88 -2.91 11.74
N HIS A 55 18.09 -3.48 10.85
CA HIS A 55 17.03 -2.80 10.11
C HIS A 55 15.74 -2.63 10.91
N GLY A 56 15.73 -3.03 12.18
CA GLY A 56 14.62 -2.78 13.10
C GLY A 56 13.49 -3.80 13.03
N TRP A 57 13.76 -5.03 12.60
CA TRP A 57 12.80 -6.12 12.59
C TRP A 57 13.05 -7.11 13.72
N THR A 58 11.98 -7.62 14.32
CA THR A 58 12.03 -8.61 15.40
C THR A 58 11.17 -9.81 15.04
N PRO A 59 11.77 -11.00 14.83
CA PRO A 59 11.04 -12.26 14.82
C PRO A 59 10.49 -12.58 16.21
N ARG A 60 9.20 -12.87 16.32
CA ARG A 60 8.57 -13.21 17.59
C ARG A 60 9.07 -14.53 18.15
N SER A 61 9.41 -14.56 19.44
CA SER A 61 9.89 -15.76 20.17
C SER A 61 9.19 -15.99 21.51
N TYR A 62 8.19 -15.16 21.85
CA TYR A 62 7.46 -15.25 23.12
C TYR A 62 6.05 -15.81 22.89
N SER A 63 5.53 -16.54 23.89
CA SER A 63 4.20 -17.13 23.89
C SER A 63 3.09 -16.08 24.10
N GLY A 64 1.85 -16.48 23.88
CA GLY A 64 0.66 -15.67 24.06
C GLY A 64 -0.13 -15.52 22.76
N GLY A 65 -1.32 -14.93 22.86
CA GLY A 65 -2.20 -14.69 21.72
C GLY A 65 -1.61 -13.78 20.63
N PRO A 66 -2.28 -13.70 19.47
CA PRO A 66 -3.56 -14.33 19.17
C PRO A 66 -3.43 -15.85 18.91
N GLY A 67 -4.57 -16.52 18.69
CA GLY A 67 -4.67 -17.89 18.21
C GLY A 67 -4.81 -18.94 19.27
N VAL A 68 -4.39 -20.15 18.89
CA VAL A 68 -4.63 -21.38 19.66
C VAL A 68 -3.91 -21.34 21.00
N PRO A 69 -4.60 -21.54 22.16
CA PRO A 69 -3.95 -21.63 23.46
C PRO A 69 -2.90 -22.74 23.49
N GLY A 70 -1.70 -22.41 23.97
CA GLY A 70 -0.57 -23.34 24.03
C GLY A 70 0.26 -23.40 22.74
N ALA A 71 -0.14 -22.71 21.68
CA ALA A 71 0.66 -22.59 20.47
C ALA A 71 1.98 -21.86 20.71
N THR A 72 2.99 -22.21 19.92
CA THR A 72 4.32 -21.59 19.95
C THR A 72 4.46 -20.56 18.84
N TRP A 73 5.24 -19.52 19.09
CA TRP A 73 5.70 -18.56 18.10
C TRP A 73 7.21 -18.76 17.92
N SER A 74 7.64 -19.07 16.70
CA SER A 74 9.04 -19.44 16.47
C SER A 74 9.73 -18.55 15.44
N PRO A 75 10.88 -17.93 15.79
CA PRO A 75 11.72 -17.26 14.80
C PRO A 75 12.14 -18.18 13.64
N ASN A 76 12.29 -19.49 13.89
CA ASN A 76 12.68 -20.47 12.86
C ASN A 76 11.58 -20.70 11.81
N SER A 77 10.36 -20.25 12.08
CA SER A 77 9.22 -20.27 11.14
C SER A 77 9.26 -19.12 10.14
N ILE A 78 10.29 -18.26 10.21
CA ILE A 78 10.54 -17.16 9.30
C ILE A 78 11.79 -17.45 8.48
N THR A 79 11.63 -17.54 7.17
CA THR A 79 12.71 -17.84 6.22
C THR A 79 12.71 -16.81 5.07
N PHE A 80 13.79 -16.78 4.29
CA PHE A 80 13.96 -15.82 3.21
C PHE A 80 14.34 -16.54 1.89
N PRO A 81 13.40 -17.32 1.31
CA PRO A 81 13.65 -18.01 0.05
C PRO A 81 13.74 -17.04 -1.12
N SER A 82 14.27 -17.52 -2.25
CA SER A 82 14.19 -16.80 -3.53
C SER A 82 13.01 -17.32 -4.33
N VAL A 83 12.14 -16.40 -4.75
CA VAL A 83 10.98 -16.65 -5.60
C VAL A 83 11.14 -15.83 -6.88
N SER A 84 11.21 -16.50 -8.02
CA SER A 84 11.44 -15.85 -9.33
C SER A 84 12.67 -14.91 -9.35
N GLY A 85 13.73 -15.30 -8.62
CA GLY A 85 14.99 -14.54 -8.57
C GLY A 85 15.02 -13.39 -7.55
N GLN A 86 13.92 -13.12 -6.85
CA GLN A 86 13.83 -12.13 -5.75
C GLN A 86 13.78 -12.83 -4.40
N LYS A 87 14.41 -12.25 -3.39
CA LYS A 87 14.22 -12.68 -2.00
C LYS A 87 12.81 -12.25 -1.54
N VAL A 88 12.20 -13.08 -0.72
CA VAL A 88 10.94 -12.77 -0.03
C VAL A 88 11.04 -13.25 1.41
N MET A 89 10.36 -12.57 2.33
CA MET A 89 10.09 -13.12 3.64
C MET A 89 9.00 -14.19 3.52
N GLN A 90 9.20 -15.35 4.11
CA GLN A 90 8.19 -16.40 4.20
C GLN A 90 7.92 -16.74 5.66
N LEU A 91 6.68 -16.59 6.07
CA LEU A 91 6.12 -17.07 7.31
C LEU A 91 5.58 -18.48 7.08
N THR A 92 5.81 -19.39 8.05
CA THR A 92 5.30 -20.75 8.04
C THR A 92 4.57 -21.04 9.34
N ALA A 93 3.35 -21.56 9.28
CA ALA A 93 2.59 -22.02 10.42
C ALA A 93 2.17 -23.47 10.21
N SER A 94 2.11 -24.26 11.28
CA SER A 94 1.71 -25.66 11.22
C SER A 94 0.92 -26.08 12.45
N THR A 95 0.00 -27.03 12.28
CA THR A 95 -0.79 -27.59 13.38
C THR A 95 -1.04 -29.09 13.17
N ASP A 96 -1.05 -29.83 14.27
CA ASP A 96 -1.53 -31.22 14.33
C ASP A 96 -2.92 -31.33 14.97
N GLY A 97 -3.62 -30.17 15.11
CA GLY A 97 -4.91 -30.07 15.77
C GLY A 97 -4.85 -29.85 17.28
N THR A 98 -3.63 -29.79 17.87
CA THR A 98 -3.44 -29.53 19.31
C THR A 98 -2.70 -28.22 19.54
N GLY A 99 -2.91 -27.57 20.70
CA GLY A 99 -2.16 -26.38 21.05
C GLY A 99 -0.66 -26.61 21.11
N ALA A 100 -0.22 -27.73 21.69
CA ALA A 100 1.18 -28.07 21.82
C ALA A 100 1.87 -28.42 20.48
N GLY A 101 1.10 -28.92 19.51
CA GLY A 101 1.57 -29.22 18.16
C GLY A 101 1.35 -28.08 17.17
N THR A 102 0.87 -26.92 17.63
CA THR A 102 0.66 -25.73 16.79
C THR A 102 1.84 -24.78 16.91
N ASN A 103 2.39 -24.40 15.75
CA ASN A 103 3.44 -23.41 15.63
C ASN A 103 3.02 -22.29 14.68
N GLN A 104 3.33 -21.06 15.04
CA GLN A 104 2.93 -19.82 14.38
C GLN A 104 4.15 -18.94 14.11
N ALA A 105 3.99 -17.93 13.26
CA ALA A 105 5.07 -17.02 12.88
C ALA A 105 4.60 -15.57 12.90
N GLU A 106 5.48 -14.68 13.38
CA GLU A 106 5.27 -13.23 13.32
C GLU A 106 6.59 -12.49 13.16
N LEU A 107 6.64 -11.54 12.23
CA LEU A 107 7.69 -10.51 12.13
C LEU A 107 7.06 -9.16 12.39
N TYR A 108 7.71 -8.35 13.25
CA TYR A 108 7.24 -6.99 13.55
C TYR A 108 8.39 -5.99 13.63
N SER A 109 8.08 -4.71 13.40
CA SER A 109 9.05 -3.64 13.61
C SER A 109 9.31 -3.40 15.10
N THR A 110 10.57 -3.34 15.50
CA THR A 110 10.98 -3.16 16.90
C THR A 110 10.49 -1.84 17.49
N GLN A 111 10.43 -0.79 16.67
CA GLN A 111 10.05 0.55 17.10
C GLN A 111 8.62 0.89 16.72
N LYS A 112 7.90 1.50 17.66
CA LYS A 112 6.58 2.07 17.47
C LYS A 112 6.71 3.52 17.00
N ARG A 113 6.79 3.76 15.70
CA ARG A 113 7.06 5.09 15.13
C ARG A 113 6.21 5.45 13.93
N TYR A 114 5.26 4.58 13.58
CA TYR A 114 4.40 4.73 12.41
C TYR A 114 3.02 5.19 12.86
N LEU A 115 2.50 6.27 12.28
CA LEU A 115 1.16 6.79 12.58
C LEU A 115 0.52 7.27 11.27
N GLU A 116 0.66 8.54 10.91
CA GLU A 116 0.11 9.08 9.67
C GLU A 116 1.04 8.83 8.49
N GLY A 117 0.43 8.57 7.34
CA GLY A 117 1.15 8.31 6.10
C GLY A 117 0.54 7.18 5.27
N THR A 118 1.35 6.58 4.42
CA THR A 118 0.98 5.44 3.59
C THR A 118 1.74 4.20 4.03
N TYR A 119 1.00 3.14 4.33
CA TYR A 119 1.49 1.80 4.58
C TYR A 119 1.24 0.94 3.36
N ALA A 120 2.22 0.21 2.89
CA ALA A 120 2.04 -0.69 1.77
C ALA A 120 2.93 -1.92 1.89
N SER A 121 2.42 -3.05 1.44
CA SER A 121 3.16 -4.31 1.38
C SER A 121 2.65 -5.16 0.22
N ARG A 122 3.56 -5.89 -0.43
CA ARG A 122 3.20 -6.90 -1.41
C ARG A 122 3.24 -8.26 -0.73
N VAL A 123 2.06 -8.86 -0.59
CA VAL A 123 1.85 -10.11 0.16
C VAL A 123 1.31 -11.18 -0.77
N ARG A 124 1.79 -12.40 -0.61
CA ARG A 124 1.21 -13.58 -1.24
C ARG A 124 0.45 -14.38 -0.23
N PHE A 125 -0.83 -14.49 -0.44
CA PHE A 125 -1.72 -15.35 0.30
C PHE A 125 -1.85 -16.72 -0.35
N THR A 126 -2.23 -17.73 0.43
CA THR A 126 -2.49 -19.09 -0.04
C THR A 126 -3.84 -19.58 0.47
N ASP A 127 -4.63 -20.20 -0.41
CA ASP A 127 -5.91 -20.79 -0.01
C ASP A 127 -5.74 -22.14 0.66
N THR A 128 -4.69 -22.87 0.31
CA THR A 128 -4.47 -24.26 0.72
C THR A 128 -3.13 -24.45 1.42
N PRO A 129 -2.99 -25.45 2.29
CA PRO A 129 -1.72 -25.78 2.91
C PRO A 129 -0.69 -26.25 1.88
N THR A 130 0.60 -26.10 2.21
CA THR A 130 1.71 -26.66 1.43
C THR A 130 1.88 -28.16 1.69
N SER A 131 1.36 -28.66 2.80
CA SER A 131 1.28 -30.07 3.14
C SER A 131 0.21 -30.31 4.20
N GLY A 132 -0.31 -31.54 4.26
CA GLY A 132 -1.42 -31.92 5.15
C GLY A 132 -2.79 -31.68 4.54
N ASN A 133 -3.83 -31.84 5.35
CA ASN A 133 -5.21 -31.59 4.92
C ASN A 133 -5.52 -30.09 4.94
N ASP A 134 -6.41 -29.69 4.04
CA ASP A 134 -6.96 -28.34 4.00
C ASP A 134 -8.17 -28.21 4.95
N GLY A 135 -8.53 -26.95 5.26
CA GLY A 135 -9.70 -26.60 6.06
C GLY A 135 -9.41 -25.97 7.40
N ASP A 136 -8.14 -25.88 7.82
CA ASP A 136 -7.78 -25.20 9.07
C ASP A 136 -8.14 -23.70 9.03
N HIS A 137 -8.62 -23.19 10.15
CA HIS A 137 -8.93 -21.76 10.31
C HIS A 137 -7.64 -20.96 10.50
N ILE A 138 -6.93 -20.69 9.41
CA ILE A 138 -5.68 -19.93 9.36
C ILE A 138 -5.94 -18.47 9.05
N ASN A 139 -5.26 -17.54 9.73
CA ASN A 139 -5.26 -16.11 9.43
C ASN A 139 -3.90 -15.66 8.90
N GLN A 140 -3.89 -15.01 7.75
CA GLN A 140 -2.72 -14.48 7.05
C GLN A 140 -2.81 -12.96 7.06
N THR A 141 -1.89 -12.25 7.75
CA THR A 141 -2.10 -10.83 8.05
C THR A 141 -1.02 -9.90 7.54
N PHE A 142 -1.41 -8.64 7.37
CA PHE A 142 -0.57 -7.46 7.36
C PHE A 142 -1.26 -6.37 8.17
N PHE A 143 -0.63 -5.92 9.26
CA PHE A 143 -1.28 -5.03 10.21
C PHE A 143 -0.32 -4.08 10.91
N THR A 144 -0.88 -3.10 11.62
CA THR A 144 -0.17 -2.15 12.48
C THR A 144 -0.85 -2.11 13.83
N ILE A 145 -0.07 -2.04 14.93
CA ILE A 145 -0.62 -2.09 16.27
C ILE A 145 0.18 -1.24 17.26
N SER A 146 -0.52 -0.59 18.16
CA SER A 146 0.02 0.06 19.35
C SER A 146 -0.09 -0.84 20.58
N PRO A 147 0.56 -0.53 21.71
CA PRO A 147 0.29 -1.23 22.97
C PRO A 147 -1.17 -1.04 23.42
N LEU A 148 -1.75 -2.11 23.96
CA LEU A 148 -2.90 -2.03 24.82
C LEU A 148 -2.42 -1.93 26.28
N ASN A 149 -2.49 -0.74 26.90
CA ASN A 149 -1.94 -0.52 28.25
C ASN A 149 -2.91 -0.93 29.38
N GLY A 150 -4.03 -1.49 29.02
CA GLY A 150 -5.07 -2.02 29.89
C GLY A 150 -6.38 -2.20 29.15
N ASP A 151 -7.35 -2.80 29.81
CA ASP A 151 -8.68 -3.01 29.24
C ASP A 151 -9.30 -1.68 28.78
N LEU A 152 -9.79 -1.65 27.54
CA LEU A 152 -10.45 -0.49 26.94
C LEU A 152 -9.57 0.77 26.90
N ASP A 153 -8.25 0.60 26.72
CA ASP A 153 -7.32 1.71 26.58
C ASP A 153 -7.81 2.69 25.49
N PRO A 154 -8.13 3.95 25.84
CA PRO A 154 -8.66 4.92 24.89
C PRO A 154 -7.64 5.41 23.87
N THR A 155 -6.35 5.10 24.06
CA THR A 155 -5.26 5.45 23.14
C THR A 155 -4.89 4.30 22.20
N TYR A 156 -5.41 3.10 22.45
CA TYR A 156 -5.16 1.94 21.58
C TYR A 156 -5.49 2.24 20.12
N SER A 157 -4.65 1.74 19.25
CA SER A 157 -4.78 1.91 17.80
C SER A 157 -4.27 0.66 17.11
N GLU A 158 -5.08 0.11 16.20
CA GLU A 158 -4.71 -1.02 15.36
C GLU A 158 -5.40 -0.89 14.01
N LEU A 159 -4.68 -1.22 12.96
CA LEU A 159 -5.18 -1.27 11.60
C LEU A 159 -4.80 -2.63 11.03
N ASP A 160 -5.77 -3.51 10.87
CA ASP A 160 -5.59 -4.72 10.11
C ASP A 160 -5.78 -4.36 8.64
N ILE A 161 -4.67 -4.20 7.92
CA ILE A 161 -4.69 -3.82 6.50
C ILE A 161 -5.19 -5.01 5.67
N SER A 162 -4.94 -6.21 6.17
CA SER A 162 -5.52 -7.44 5.67
C SER A 162 -5.48 -8.53 6.75
N GLU A 163 -6.60 -9.20 6.96
CA GLU A 163 -6.75 -10.46 7.68
C GLU A 163 -7.43 -11.45 6.74
N TYR A 164 -6.62 -12.28 6.07
CA TYR A 164 -7.12 -13.20 5.08
C TYR A 164 -7.32 -14.60 5.66
N LEU A 165 -8.56 -15.07 5.63
CA LEU A 165 -9.04 -16.35 6.14
C LEU A 165 -9.54 -17.21 4.95
N PRO A 166 -8.71 -18.04 4.34
CA PRO A 166 -9.13 -18.84 3.18
C PRO A 166 -10.26 -19.81 3.50
N ASN A 167 -10.23 -20.39 4.70
CA ASN A 167 -11.19 -21.41 5.16
C ASN A 167 -12.21 -20.83 6.16
N GLY A 168 -12.21 -19.51 6.39
CA GLY A 168 -13.04 -18.88 7.42
C GLY A 168 -12.44 -18.97 8.81
N GLY A 169 -13.27 -18.78 9.81
CA GLY A 169 -12.92 -18.68 11.23
C GLY A 169 -13.86 -17.70 11.92
N TRP A 170 -13.84 -17.63 13.25
CA TRP A 170 -14.72 -16.77 14.04
C TRP A 170 -16.23 -16.95 13.77
N GLY A 171 -16.61 -18.15 13.30
CA GLY A 171 -18.00 -18.47 12.92
C GLY A 171 -18.36 -18.13 11.47
N GLU A 172 -17.44 -17.56 10.71
CA GLU A 172 -17.59 -17.25 9.30
C GLU A 172 -17.07 -18.39 8.42
N THR A 173 -17.64 -18.50 7.23
CA THR A 173 -17.13 -19.39 6.17
C THR A 173 -16.26 -18.61 5.20
N GLY A 174 -15.12 -19.18 4.78
CA GLY A 174 -14.19 -18.54 3.85
C GLY A 174 -14.50 -18.82 2.38
N PRO A 175 -13.72 -18.20 1.48
CA PRO A 175 -12.67 -17.23 1.81
C PRO A 175 -13.23 -15.86 2.18
N ILE A 176 -12.61 -15.22 3.15
CA ILE A 176 -12.96 -13.87 3.57
C ILE A 176 -11.68 -13.11 3.95
N ASN A 177 -11.63 -11.82 3.62
CA ASN A 177 -10.56 -10.91 4.01
C ASN A 177 -11.15 -9.68 4.68
N TYR A 178 -10.64 -9.31 5.84
CA TYR A 178 -11.05 -8.12 6.57
C TYR A 178 -10.02 -7.02 6.48
N GLN A 179 -10.51 -5.77 6.43
CA GLN A 179 -9.78 -4.57 6.84
C GLN A 179 -10.44 -4.07 8.09
N THR A 180 -9.74 -4.10 9.23
CA THR A 180 -10.31 -3.69 10.52
C THR A 180 -9.56 -2.49 11.06
N THR A 181 -10.30 -1.53 11.60
CA THR A 181 -9.75 -0.38 12.34
C THR A 181 -10.30 -0.39 13.75
N TRP A 182 -9.41 -0.55 14.72
CA TRP A 182 -9.78 -0.70 16.11
C TRP A 182 -9.74 0.63 16.88
N TYR A 183 -10.79 0.86 17.68
CA TYR A 183 -10.77 1.87 18.73
C TYR A 183 -10.14 1.31 20.00
N THR A 184 -10.61 0.15 20.49
CA THR A 184 -10.09 -0.53 21.68
C THR A 184 -10.70 -1.92 21.82
N TYR A 185 -10.20 -2.71 22.78
CA TYR A 185 -10.82 -3.97 23.16
C TYR A 185 -10.53 -4.33 24.62
N ARG A 186 -11.19 -5.37 25.10
CA ARG A 186 -10.98 -6.03 26.39
C ARG A 186 -11.08 -7.55 26.17
N ASN A 187 -10.16 -8.29 26.80
CA ASN A 187 -10.12 -9.75 26.63
C ASN A 187 -11.14 -10.51 27.47
N ASP A 188 -11.42 -10.07 28.70
CA ASP A 188 -12.32 -10.79 29.62
C ASP A 188 -13.22 -9.84 30.43
N PRO A 189 -14.55 -9.91 30.29
CA PRO A 189 -15.23 -10.59 29.20
C PRO A 189 -14.91 -9.91 27.85
N TRP A 190 -14.85 -10.71 26.78
CA TRP A 190 -14.54 -10.19 25.47
C TRP A 190 -15.43 -9.03 25.02
N TYR A 191 -14.81 -7.96 24.61
CA TYR A 191 -15.45 -6.80 24.01
C TYR A 191 -14.55 -6.18 22.97
N ALA A 192 -15.09 -5.94 21.79
CA ALA A 192 -14.39 -5.30 20.67
C ALA A 192 -15.11 -4.02 20.26
N ASP A 193 -14.36 -2.92 20.13
CA ASP A 193 -14.83 -1.66 19.53
C ASP A 193 -13.99 -1.37 18.30
N ASN A 194 -14.49 -1.80 17.15
CA ASN A 194 -13.85 -1.67 15.85
C ASN A 194 -14.87 -1.41 14.75
N VAL A 195 -14.38 -1.11 13.58
CA VAL A 195 -15.13 -1.09 12.31
C VAL A 195 -14.34 -1.87 11.27
N HIS A 196 -15.02 -2.58 10.39
CA HIS A 196 -14.37 -3.34 9.34
C HIS A 196 -15.07 -3.21 7.98
N SER A 197 -14.30 -3.47 6.94
CA SER A 197 -14.73 -3.77 5.57
C SER A 197 -14.31 -5.19 5.24
N GLU A 198 -15.01 -5.84 4.30
CA GLU A 198 -14.72 -7.25 3.98
C GLU A 198 -14.82 -7.54 2.49
N GLN A 199 -14.06 -8.55 2.02
CA GLN A 199 -14.20 -9.14 0.69
C GLN A 199 -14.39 -10.65 0.86
N ARG A 200 -15.42 -11.20 0.20
CA ARG A 200 -15.74 -12.62 0.25
C ARG A 200 -15.36 -13.29 -1.07
N SER A 201 -14.06 -13.33 -1.31
CA SER A 201 -13.46 -13.97 -2.49
C SER A 201 -12.04 -14.43 -2.18
N SER A 202 -11.55 -15.42 -2.93
CA SER A 202 -10.17 -15.87 -2.81
C SER A 202 -9.20 -14.73 -3.14
N LEU A 203 -8.18 -14.59 -2.29
CA LEU A 203 -6.98 -13.77 -2.50
C LEU A 203 -5.74 -14.66 -2.72
N ASN A 204 -5.92 -15.87 -3.26
CA ASN A 204 -4.77 -16.74 -3.55
C ASN A 204 -3.84 -16.10 -4.58
N GLY A 205 -2.63 -15.78 -4.20
CA GLY A 205 -1.66 -15.12 -5.07
C GLY A 205 -1.03 -13.87 -4.46
N TRP A 206 -0.30 -13.12 -5.30
CA TRP A 206 0.34 -11.87 -4.92
C TRP A 206 -0.64 -10.70 -4.99
N HIS A 207 -0.71 -9.91 -3.94
CA HIS A 207 -1.53 -8.70 -3.85
C HIS A 207 -0.72 -7.52 -3.32
N ASP A 208 -0.95 -6.34 -3.88
CA ASP A 208 -0.44 -5.08 -3.39
C ASP A 208 -1.47 -4.47 -2.43
N LEU A 209 -1.15 -4.51 -1.14
CA LEU A 209 -1.97 -3.97 -0.06
C LEU A 209 -1.50 -2.57 0.28
N VAL A 210 -2.41 -1.60 0.34
CA VAL A 210 -2.08 -0.22 0.67
C VAL A 210 -3.11 0.32 1.66
N ALA A 211 -2.65 0.98 2.72
CA ALA A 211 -3.50 1.79 3.60
C ALA A 211 -2.95 3.21 3.70
N THR A 212 -3.82 4.21 3.60
CA THR A 212 -3.46 5.61 3.83
C THR A 212 -4.12 6.12 5.10
N VAL A 213 -3.34 6.73 5.98
CA VAL A 213 -3.78 7.29 7.26
C VAL A 213 -3.54 8.78 7.22
N ALA A 214 -4.57 9.56 6.95
CA ALA A 214 -4.49 11.02 6.84
C ALA A 214 -5.87 11.68 6.95
N ASN A 215 -5.90 12.93 7.39
CA ASN A 215 -7.10 13.78 7.39
C ASN A 215 -8.31 13.16 8.11
N GLY A 216 -8.09 12.33 9.14
CA GLY A 216 -9.14 11.67 9.88
C GLY A 216 -9.72 10.42 9.22
N HIS A 217 -9.14 9.95 8.13
CA HIS A 217 -9.54 8.75 7.38
C HIS A 217 -8.43 7.71 7.33
N VAL A 218 -8.82 6.45 7.38
CA VAL A 218 -8.00 5.28 7.03
C VAL A 218 -8.62 4.64 5.80
N ILE A 219 -7.93 4.74 4.66
CA ILE A 219 -8.45 4.23 3.38
C ILE A 219 -7.61 3.04 2.95
N TYR A 220 -8.26 1.93 2.66
CA TYR A 220 -7.64 0.65 2.31
C TYR A 220 -7.80 0.34 0.83
N TYR A 221 -6.75 -0.23 0.24
CA TYR A 221 -6.71 -0.64 -1.16
C TYR A 221 -6.11 -2.05 -1.30
N ILE A 222 -6.67 -2.85 -2.19
CA ILE A 222 -6.11 -4.11 -2.67
C ILE A 222 -5.95 -3.99 -4.19
N ASP A 223 -4.73 -4.19 -4.70
CA ASP A 223 -4.39 -4.10 -6.14
C ASP A 223 -4.89 -2.80 -6.80
N GLY A 224 -4.80 -1.71 -6.05
CA GLY A 224 -5.21 -0.38 -6.52
C GLY A 224 -6.70 -0.08 -6.39
N VAL A 225 -7.52 -1.05 -6.00
CA VAL A 225 -8.97 -0.87 -5.78
C VAL A 225 -9.20 -0.49 -4.31
N GLN A 226 -9.94 0.59 -4.06
CA GLN A 226 -10.36 0.95 -2.70
C GLN A 226 -11.38 -0.07 -2.19
N VAL A 227 -11.10 -0.63 -1.01
CA VAL A 227 -11.92 -1.66 -0.38
C VAL A 227 -12.48 -1.26 0.99
N GLY A 228 -12.01 -0.14 1.55
CA GLY A 228 -12.52 0.40 2.81
C GLY A 228 -12.17 1.88 3.01
N ASP A 229 -12.97 2.58 3.82
CA ASP A 229 -12.72 3.95 4.30
C ASP A 229 -13.32 4.07 5.70
N HIS A 230 -12.44 4.11 6.70
CA HIS A 230 -12.82 4.17 8.10
C HIS A 230 -12.40 5.51 8.70
N SER A 231 -13.21 6.07 9.60
CA SER A 231 -12.99 7.42 10.13
C SER A 231 -13.57 7.60 11.53
N GLY A 232 -13.57 8.84 12.01
CA GLY A 232 -14.14 9.22 13.29
C GLY A 232 -13.33 8.68 14.47
N LYS A 233 -13.97 8.05 15.46
CA LYS A 233 -13.28 7.54 16.66
C LYS A 233 -12.26 6.45 16.36
N PHE A 234 -12.38 5.80 15.22
CA PHE A 234 -11.48 4.71 14.79
C PHE A 234 -10.16 5.20 14.19
N TYR A 235 -10.02 6.51 13.92
CA TYR A 235 -8.76 7.06 13.45
C TYR A 235 -7.64 6.82 14.48
N PRO A 236 -6.44 6.32 14.07
CA PRO A 236 -5.39 5.96 15.02
C PRO A 236 -4.89 7.17 15.83
N ARG A 237 -4.57 6.94 17.10
CA ARG A 237 -4.28 7.97 18.11
C ARG A 237 -2.86 7.94 18.63
N GLN A 238 -2.13 6.84 18.43
CA GLN A 238 -0.74 6.72 18.83
C GLN A 238 0.08 5.93 17.81
N THR A 239 1.39 6.06 17.91
CA THR A 239 2.31 5.36 17.01
C THR A 239 2.24 3.85 17.20
N MET A 240 2.35 3.14 16.08
CA MET A 240 2.20 1.70 15.95
C MET A 240 3.49 1.04 15.45
N THR A 241 3.54 -0.28 15.54
CA THR A 241 4.48 -1.13 14.79
C THR A 241 3.90 -1.50 13.43
N ILE A 242 4.72 -2.07 12.54
CA ILE A 242 4.31 -2.73 11.29
C ILE A 242 4.58 -4.21 11.47
N ASN A 243 3.60 -5.07 11.14
CA ASN A 243 3.63 -6.48 11.49
C ASN A 243 3.03 -7.35 10.38
N TRP A 244 3.49 -8.59 10.31
CA TRP A 244 2.89 -9.71 9.59
C TRP A 244 2.87 -10.90 10.53
N ASN A 245 1.73 -11.58 10.60
CA ASN A 245 1.66 -12.87 11.27
C ASN A 245 0.88 -13.90 10.46
N LEU A 246 1.17 -15.16 10.75
CA LEU A 246 0.49 -16.33 10.21
C LEU A 246 0.16 -17.23 11.40
N TRP A 247 -1.14 -17.39 11.69
CA TRP A 247 -1.58 -18.04 12.91
C TRP A 247 -2.94 -18.72 12.76
N PHE A 248 -3.17 -19.75 13.57
CA PHE A 248 -4.45 -20.46 13.59
C PHE A 248 -5.42 -19.83 14.57
N ILE A 249 -6.63 -19.51 14.10
CA ILE A 249 -7.71 -18.96 14.91
C ILE A 249 -8.15 -19.98 15.98
N ASP A 250 -8.34 -21.21 15.54
CA ASP A 250 -8.65 -22.38 16.37
C ASP A 250 -8.25 -23.66 15.62
N THR A 251 -8.44 -24.81 16.27
CA THR A 251 -8.15 -26.13 15.69
C THR A 251 -9.40 -26.98 15.47
N THR A 252 -10.58 -26.39 15.54
CA THR A 252 -11.87 -27.10 15.50
C THR A 252 -12.15 -27.72 14.14
N ALA A 253 -11.64 -27.10 13.07
CA ALA A 253 -11.79 -27.59 11.69
C ALA A 253 -10.64 -28.52 11.26
N HIS A 254 -9.61 -28.71 12.11
CA HIS A 254 -8.45 -29.54 11.77
C HIS A 254 -8.82 -31.00 11.53
N THR A 255 -8.23 -31.60 10.50
CA THR A 255 -8.39 -33.03 10.19
C THR A 255 -7.07 -33.65 9.78
N GLY A 256 -6.86 -34.90 10.16
CA GLY A 256 -5.70 -35.67 9.74
C GLY A 256 -4.46 -35.45 10.57
N GLY A 257 -3.28 -35.44 9.92
CA GLY A 257 -1.98 -35.20 10.54
C GLY A 257 -1.54 -33.75 10.42
N LEU A 258 -0.23 -33.50 10.50
CA LEU A 258 0.31 -32.14 10.47
C LEU A 258 -0.04 -31.41 9.17
N SER A 259 -0.73 -30.27 9.28
CA SER A 259 -0.96 -29.31 8.20
C SER A 259 0.05 -28.17 8.28
N THR A 260 0.51 -27.66 7.14
CA THR A 260 1.48 -26.56 7.06
C THR A 260 1.04 -25.52 6.03
N TYR A 261 0.97 -24.27 6.45
CA TYR A 261 0.60 -23.13 5.61
C TYR A 261 1.77 -22.16 5.51
N THR A 262 1.78 -21.36 4.44
CA THR A 262 2.79 -20.33 4.22
C THR A 262 2.15 -19.03 3.74
N GLN A 263 2.74 -17.91 4.16
CA GLN A 263 2.49 -16.56 3.66
C GLN A 263 3.82 -15.98 3.22
N GLN A 264 3.87 -15.24 2.10
CA GLN A 264 5.09 -14.61 1.62
C GLN A 264 4.92 -13.10 1.50
N VAL A 265 5.99 -12.36 1.76
CA VAL A 265 6.03 -10.89 1.65
C VAL A 265 7.23 -10.52 0.79
N ASP A 266 6.97 -9.78 -0.29
CA ASP A 266 7.96 -9.37 -1.26
C ASP A 266 8.67 -8.06 -0.86
N TRP A 267 7.90 -7.10 -0.36
CA TRP A 267 8.42 -5.82 0.13
C TRP A 267 7.44 -5.13 1.07
N VAL A 268 7.95 -4.16 1.81
CA VAL A 268 7.19 -3.17 2.58
C VAL A 268 7.63 -1.77 2.23
N LEU A 269 6.67 -0.83 2.20
CA LEU A 269 6.90 0.61 2.08
C LEU A 269 6.06 1.34 3.13
N PHE A 270 6.68 2.25 3.87
CA PHE A 270 5.96 3.27 4.63
C PHE A 270 6.43 4.66 4.18
N ALA A 271 5.49 5.57 3.96
CA ALA A 271 5.75 6.97 3.61
C ALA A 271 5.14 7.87 4.68
N LYS A 272 5.96 8.37 5.60
CA LYS A 272 5.54 9.17 6.76
C LYS A 272 4.90 10.48 6.30
N ASN A 273 3.69 10.76 6.82
CA ASN A 273 2.94 12.00 6.55
C ASN A 273 2.67 12.26 5.06
N GLN A 274 2.69 11.23 4.22
CA GLN A 274 2.42 11.34 2.79
C GLN A 274 1.29 10.40 2.41
N VAL A 275 0.32 10.90 1.65
CA VAL A 275 -0.74 10.12 1.04
C VAL A 275 -0.31 9.76 -0.37
N LEU A 276 0.13 8.52 -0.56
CA LEU A 276 0.50 7.99 -1.87
C LEU A 276 -0.66 7.19 -2.45
N THR A 277 -0.97 7.41 -3.69
CA THR A 277 -1.86 6.51 -4.44
C THR A 277 -1.17 5.15 -4.65
N PRO A 278 -1.92 4.05 -4.87
CA PRO A 278 -1.32 2.74 -5.19
C PRO A 278 -0.31 2.79 -6.35
N ALA A 279 -0.59 3.58 -7.39
CA ALA A 279 0.34 3.77 -8.51
C ALA A 279 1.64 4.48 -8.10
N GLN A 280 1.57 5.44 -7.16
CA GLN A 280 2.77 6.09 -6.60
C GLN A 280 3.56 5.14 -5.72
N VAL A 281 2.91 4.27 -4.95
CA VAL A 281 3.56 3.19 -4.20
C VAL A 281 4.34 2.27 -5.15
N THR A 282 3.71 1.78 -6.22
CA THR A 282 4.37 0.95 -7.25
C THR A 282 5.55 1.65 -7.88
N SER A 283 5.41 2.93 -8.24
CA SER A 283 6.50 3.73 -8.81
C SER A 283 7.67 3.87 -7.84
N LYS A 284 7.38 4.07 -6.56
CA LYS A 284 8.39 4.25 -5.51
C LYS A 284 9.16 2.97 -5.23
N THR A 285 8.48 1.84 -5.07
CA THR A 285 9.10 0.53 -4.84
C THR A 285 9.94 0.09 -6.05
N THR A 286 9.44 0.35 -7.26
CA THR A 286 10.19 0.13 -8.51
C THR A 286 11.46 0.97 -8.56
N ALA A 287 11.41 2.24 -8.14
CA ALA A 287 12.59 3.12 -8.10
C ALA A 287 13.66 2.60 -7.14
N TYR A 288 13.29 2.15 -5.92
CA TYR A 288 14.22 1.53 -4.98
C TYR A 288 14.88 0.29 -5.58
N ARG A 289 14.11 -0.62 -6.17
CA ARG A 289 14.64 -1.84 -6.80
C ARG A 289 15.54 -1.54 -7.99
N SER A 290 15.16 -0.59 -8.85
CA SER A 290 15.96 -0.18 -10.00
C SER A 290 17.31 0.45 -9.60
N ALA A 291 17.35 1.07 -8.41
CA ALA A 291 18.58 1.58 -7.80
C ALA A 291 19.41 0.49 -7.09
N GLY A 292 18.94 -0.75 -7.05
CA GLY A 292 19.57 -1.85 -6.31
C GLY A 292 19.45 -1.70 -4.78
N SER A 293 18.53 -0.88 -4.30
CA SER A 293 18.29 -0.71 -2.86
C SER A 293 17.47 -1.87 -2.33
N THR A 294 18.01 -2.60 -1.36
CA THR A 294 17.31 -3.67 -0.64
C THR A 294 16.66 -3.16 0.65
N PHE A 295 17.21 -2.08 1.21
CA PHE A 295 16.70 -1.42 2.42
C PHE A 295 16.96 0.08 2.37
N ALA A 296 15.99 0.86 2.82
CA ALA A 296 16.12 2.30 3.07
C ALA A 296 15.23 2.70 4.23
N ASP A 297 15.79 3.40 5.21
CA ASP A 297 15.03 3.94 6.34
C ASP A 297 15.45 5.38 6.62
N THR A 298 14.58 6.29 6.28
CA THR A 298 14.72 7.73 6.52
C THR A 298 13.57 8.26 7.39
N VAL A 299 12.77 7.36 7.99
CA VAL A 299 11.71 7.71 8.93
C VAL A 299 12.34 8.21 10.23
N ALA A 300 12.53 9.53 10.35
CA ALA A 300 13.08 10.13 11.56
C ALA A 300 12.16 9.85 12.76
N THR A 301 12.77 9.37 13.85
CA THR A 301 12.10 9.22 15.14
C THR A 301 11.97 10.55 15.87
N THR A 302 12.93 11.46 15.66
CA THR A 302 12.94 12.83 16.21
C THR A 302 13.59 13.77 15.19
N GLY A 303 13.01 14.94 15.00
CA GLY A 303 13.53 15.97 14.11
C GLY A 303 12.64 16.25 12.89
N THR A 304 12.73 17.46 12.40
CA THR A 304 12.04 17.92 11.20
C THR A 304 12.78 17.40 9.98
N CYS A 305 12.33 16.28 9.41
CA CYS A 305 12.52 16.13 7.99
C CYS A 305 11.69 17.21 7.31
N SER A 306 12.36 18.19 6.71
CA SER A 306 11.67 19.07 5.78
C SER A 306 11.01 18.18 4.75
N ASN A 307 9.68 18.16 4.70
CA ASN A 307 8.97 17.57 3.57
C ASN A 307 9.68 18.05 2.30
N PRO A 308 10.09 17.17 1.39
CA PRO A 308 10.32 17.65 0.05
C PRO A 308 9.01 18.35 -0.32
N THR A 309 9.08 19.65 -0.47
CA THR A 309 7.98 20.42 -1.02
C THR A 309 7.58 19.67 -2.26
N ASN A 310 6.41 19.02 -2.24
CA ASN A 310 5.76 18.65 -3.49
C ASN A 310 5.95 19.86 -4.40
N PRO A 311 6.34 19.67 -5.69
CA PRO A 311 6.31 20.78 -6.61
C PRO A 311 4.98 21.47 -6.36
N PRO A 312 4.94 22.81 -6.18
CA PRO A 312 3.72 23.47 -5.83
C PRO A 312 2.70 23.12 -6.90
N THR A 313 1.83 22.16 -6.61
CA THR A 313 0.50 22.18 -7.13
C THR A 313 -0.10 23.40 -6.44
N THR A 314 0.16 24.59 -6.99
CA THR A 314 -0.75 25.68 -6.76
C THR A 314 -2.12 25.13 -7.15
N PRO A 315 -3.00 24.85 -6.17
CA PRO A 315 -4.40 24.75 -6.52
C PRO A 315 -4.67 26.10 -7.18
N PRO A 316 -5.41 26.16 -8.29
CA PRO A 316 -5.87 27.44 -8.79
C PRO A 316 -6.52 28.12 -7.59
N THR A 317 -5.94 29.25 -7.16
CA THR A 317 -6.48 30.11 -6.12
C THR A 317 -7.74 30.72 -6.71
N THR A 318 -8.78 30.03 -6.51
CA THR A 318 -10.21 30.29 -6.44
C THR A 318 -10.93 29.04 -6.94
N PRO A 319 -11.78 28.39 -6.13
CA PRO A 319 -12.81 27.52 -6.69
C PRO A 319 -13.62 28.40 -7.63
N PRO A 320 -13.94 27.94 -8.84
CA PRO A 320 -14.94 28.64 -9.63
C PRO A 320 -16.22 28.64 -8.79
N THR A 321 -16.59 29.80 -8.32
CA THR A 321 -17.83 30.07 -7.54
C THR A 321 -19.07 30.08 -8.40
N THR A 322 -19.10 29.27 -9.44
CA THR A 322 -20.33 28.89 -10.16
C THR A 322 -20.06 27.57 -10.90
N PRO A 323 -20.94 26.58 -10.80
CA PRO A 323 -20.94 25.48 -11.76
C PRO A 323 -21.12 26.11 -13.17
N PRO A 324 -20.41 25.57 -14.18
CA PRO A 324 -20.65 26.07 -15.55
C PRO A 324 -22.12 25.86 -15.89
N THR A 325 -22.83 26.95 -16.04
CA THR A 325 -24.26 26.97 -16.41
C THR A 325 -24.50 26.70 -17.91
N THR A 326 -23.45 26.38 -18.63
CA THR A 326 -23.57 26.03 -20.05
C THR A 326 -23.54 24.50 -20.18
N PRO A 327 -24.61 23.86 -20.67
CA PRO A 327 -24.58 22.44 -20.98
C PRO A 327 -23.44 22.14 -21.98
N PRO A 328 -22.77 20.96 -21.88
CA PRO A 328 -21.82 20.59 -22.91
C PRO A 328 -22.47 20.58 -24.29
N PRO A 329 -21.69 20.80 -25.37
CA PRO A 329 -22.24 20.77 -26.72
C PRO A 329 -23.09 19.52 -26.94
N ALA A 330 -24.33 19.67 -27.36
CA ALA A 330 -25.30 18.57 -27.48
C ALA A 330 -24.80 17.36 -28.28
N GLY A 331 -23.82 17.57 -29.18
CA GLY A 331 -23.17 16.47 -29.93
C GLY A 331 -22.30 15.52 -29.10
N THR A 332 -21.71 15.98 -28.00
CA THR A 332 -20.76 15.18 -27.20
C THR A 332 -21.49 14.18 -26.30
N CYS A 333 -22.60 14.56 -25.70
CA CYS A 333 -23.43 13.60 -24.92
C CYS A 333 -24.12 12.59 -25.83
N ALA A 334 -24.54 12.97 -27.04
CA ALA A 334 -25.18 12.04 -27.98
C ALA A 334 -24.25 10.92 -28.44
N THR A 335 -22.94 11.17 -28.53
CA THR A 335 -21.95 10.22 -29.04
C THR A 335 -21.23 9.45 -27.96
N ALA A 336 -21.24 9.92 -26.69
CA ALA A 336 -20.60 9.24 -25.59
C ALA A 336 -21.31 7.90 -25.28
N PRO A 337 -20.53 6.79 -25.08
CA PRO A 337 -21.11 5.52 -24.67
C PRO A 337 -21.68 5.62 -23.25
N GLU A 338 -22.62 4.74 -22.93
CA GLU A 338 -23.05 4.58 -21.53
C GLU A 338 -21.89 4.00 -20.71
N TRP A 339 -21.76 4.47 -19.48
CA TRP A 339 -20.83 3.84 -18.53
C TRP A 339 -21.28 2.41 -18.21
N ALA A 340 -20.31 1.51 -18.05
CA ALA A 340 -20.57 0.13 -17.66
C ALA A 340 -19.57 -0.33 -16.59
N PHE A 341 -20.08 -0.94 -15.53
CA PHE A 341 -19.30 -1.37 -14.36
C PHE A 341 -18.11 -2.27 -14.71
N THR A 342 -18.29 -3.18 -15.68
CA THR A 342 -17.28 -4.16 -16.09
C THR A 342 -16.27 -3.63 -17.13
N THR A 343 -16.47 -2.41 -17.63
CA THR A 343 -15.62 -1.81 -18.65
C THR A 343 -14.48 -1.03 -18.02
N ALA A 344 -13.25 -1.26 -18.49
CA ALA A 344 -12.10 -0.44 -18.13
C ALA A 344 -12.05 0.82 -18.98
N TYR A 345 -11.78 1.96 -18.35
CA TYR A 345 -11.64 3.27 -18.99
C TYR A 345 -10.25 3.84 -18.72
N THR A 346 -9.64 4.47 -19.72
CA THR A 346 -8.37 5.18 -19.59
C THR A 346 -8.58 6.67 -19.44
N GLY A 347 -7.60 7.38 -18.88
CA GLY A 347 -7.69 8.83 -18.71
C GLY A 347 -8.03 9.56 -20.01
N GLY A 348 -8.96 10.50 -19.94
CA GLY A 348 -9.49 11.25 -21.08
C GLY A 348 -10.70 10.66 -21.78
N GLN A 349 -11.02 9.37 -21.59
CA GLN A 349 -12.23 8.76 -22.14
C GLN A 349 -13.49 9.35 -21.50
N THR A 350 -14.53 9.54 -22.31
CA THR A 350 -15.81 10.09 -21.86
C THR A 350 -16.93 9.06 -21.94
N VAL A 351 -17.82 9.12 -20.95
CA VAL A 351 -19.03 8.31 -20.87
C VAL A 351 -20.21 9.17 -20.46
N LYS A 352 -21.41 8.75 -20.75
CA LYS A 352 -22.63 9.33 -20.14
C LYS A 352 -23.15 8.39 -19.07
N HIS A 353 -23.56 8.95 -17.95
CA HIS A 353 -24.07 8.17 -16.81
C HIS A 353 -24.93 9.06 -15.91
N GLU A 354 -26.02 8.47 -15.39
CA GLU A 354 -26.77 9.01 -14.27
C GLU A 354 -26.42 8.16 -13.04
N LYS A 355 -25.78 8.78 -12.03
CA LYS A 355 -25.35 8.09 -10.84
C LYS A 355 -26.54 7.45 -10.08
N SER A 356 -26.29 6.35 -9.39
CA SER A 356 -27.30 5.73 -8.54
C SER A 356 -27.53 6.55 -7.27
N LYS A 357 -28.70 6.40 -6.67
CA LYS A 357 -29.08 7.11 -5.43
C LYS A 357 -28.24 6.71 -4.23
N TYR A 358 -27.72 5.48 -4.20
CA TYR A 358 -27.06 4.89 -3.04
C TYR A 358 -25.63 4.42 -3.31
N GLY A 359 -25.01 4.80 -4.44
CA GLY A 359 -23.66 4.34 -4.81
C GLY A 359 -23.59 2.92 -5.37
N ASP A 360 -24.73 2.26 -5.52
CA ASP A 360 -24.84 0.96 -6.18
C ASP A 360 -25.15 1.17 -7.66
N PRO A 361 -24.24 0.82 -8.60
CA PRO A 361 -24.45 1.04 -10.03
C PRO A 361 -25.65 0.25 -10.62
N SER A 362 -26.16 -0.74 -9.89
CA SER A 362 -27.40 -1.46 -10.22
C SER A 362 -28.63 -0.89 -9.50
N GLY A 363 -28.45 0.09 -8.61
CA GLY A 363 -29.50 0.70 -7.82
C GLY A 363 -30.35 1.72 -8.57
N PRO A 364 -31.39 2.28 -7.91
CA PRO A 364 -32.24 3.28 -8.51
C PRO A 364 -31.47 4.55 -8.85
N SER A 365 -31.87 5.22 -9.95
CA SER A 365 -31.33 6.51 -10.39
C SER A 365 -31.43 7.60 -9.30
N SER A 366 -30.46 8.50 -9.25
CA SER A 366 -30.47 9.68 -8.36
C SER A 366 -31.58 10.68 -8.73
N GLY A 367 -32.07 10.63 -9.98
CA GLY A 367 -33.13 11.48 -10.50
C GLY A 367 -32.64 12.87 -11.00
N ASP A 368 -31.33 13.10 -11.02
CA ASP A 368 -30.75 14.36 -11.53
C ASP A 368 -30.36 14.30 -13.01
N GLY A 369 -30.64 13.18 -13.68
CA GLY A 369 -30.44 12.96 -15.12
C GLY A 369 -28.99 12.58 -15.47
N LYS A 370 -28.77 12.26 -16.75
CA LYS A 370 -27.45 11.85 -17.23
C LYS A 370 -26.52 13.05 -17.35
N HIS A 371 -25.27 12.82 -16.94
CA HIS A 371 -24.15 13.72 -17.12
C HIS A 371 -23.12 13.11 -18.06
N LEU A 372 -22.34 13.96 -18.70
CA LEU A 372 -21.13 13.56 -19.40
C LEU A 372 -19.98 13.56 -18.40
N TRP A 373 -19.27 12.43 -18.30
CA TRP A 373 -18.17 12.23 -17.38
C TRP A 373 -16.89 11.93 -18.16
N ARG A 374 -15.76 12.45 -17.70
CA ARG A 374 -14.44 12.14 -18.24
C ARG A 374 -13.62 11.39 -17.21
N ALA A 375 -13.07 10.22 -17.56
CA ALA A 375 -12.13 9.52 -16.71
C ALA A 375 -10.86 10.38 -16.52
N ARG A 376 -10.47 10.63 -15.28
CA ARG A 376 -9.25 11.38 -14.94
C ARG A 376 -7.99 10.54 -15.17
N TYR A 377 -8.09 9.23 -14.94
CA TYR A 377 -7.05 8.23 -15.11
C TYR A 377 -7.71 6.87 -15.37
N TRP A 378 -6.91 5.81 -15.45
CA TRP A 378 -7.45 4.46 -15.62
C TRP A 378 -8.40 4.07 -14.48
N THR A 379 -9.55 3.54 -14.81
CA THR A 379 -10.57 3.12 -13.85
C THR A 379 -11.42 1.99 -14.39
N GLN A 380 -11.89 1.10 -13.52
CA GLN A 380 -12.88 0.05 -13.79
C GLN A 380 -13.71 -0.15 -12.52
N GLY A 381 -15.00 -0.37 -12.65
CA GLY A 381 -15.90 -0.57 -11.51
C GLY A 381 -16.22 0.69 -10.70
N SER A 382 -15.56 1.83 -10.95
CA SER A 382 -15.86 3.10 -10.30
C SER A 382 -17.04 3.81 -10.97
N GLU A 383 -18.10 4.09 -10.23
CA GLU A 383 -19.29 4.74 -10.76
C GLU A 383 -19.06 6.25 -10.90
N PRO A 384 -19.33 6.87 -12.08
CA PRO A 384 -19.31 8.33 -12.23
C PRO A 384 -20.30 9.03 -11.29
N GLY A 385 -19.81 10.09 -10.62
CA GLY A 385 -20.58 10.83 -9.64
C GLY A 385 -20.46 10.31 -8.20
N TRP A 386 -19.90 9.11 -7.99
CA TRP A 386 -19.61 8.57 -6.66
C TRP A 386 -18.13 8.54 -6.32
N THR A 387 -17.28 8.46 -7.33
CA THR A 387 -15.83 8.31 -7.14
C THR A 387 -15.08 9.48 -7.78
N GLN A 388 -13.90 9.81 -7.24
CA GLN A 388 -13.07 10.91 -7.76
C GLN A 388 -12.36 10.58 -9.08
N GLN A 389 -12.48 9.36 -9.58
CA GLN A 389 -11.95 8.91 -10.86
C GLN A 389 -12.58 9.63 -12.06
N TRP A 390 -13.73 10.26 -11.84
CA TRP A 390 -14.49 10.91 -12.89
C TRP A 390 -14.58 12.43 -12.67
N GLU A 391 -14.46 13.15 -13.74
CA GLU A 391 -14.72 14.59 -13.82
C GLU A 391 -16.08 14.81 -14.46
N ASP A 392 -16.96 15.52 -13.78
CA ASP A 392 -18.26 15.92 -14.32
C ASP A 392 -18.07 17.05 -15.34
N LEU A 393 -18.43 16.80 -16.58
CA LEU A 393 -18.39 17.77 -17.67
C LEU A 393 -19.73 18.48 -17.88
N GLY A 394 -20.72 18.17 -17.07
CA GLY A 394 -22.04 18.77 -17.07
C GLY A 394 -23.16 17.85 -17.55
N ARG A 395 -24.37 18.34 -17.36
CA ARG A 395 -25.59 17.59 -17.64
C ARG A 395 -25.79 17.40 -19.16
N CYS A 396 -26.18 16.19 -19.55
CA CYS A 396 -26.65 15.89 -20.88
C CYS A 396 -28.06 16.43 -21.10
#